data_727f59c18b0690c885ec58bd00392860
#
_entry.id   727f59c18b0690c885ec58bd00392860
#
_cell.length_a   1.000
_cell.length_b   1.000
_cell.length_c   1.000
_cell.angle_alpha   90.00
_cell.angle_beta   90.00
_cell.angle_gamma   90.00
#
_symmetry.space_group_name_H-M   'P 1'
#
loop_
_entity.id
_entity.type
_entity.pdbx_description
1 polymer ?
#
loop_
_entity_poly.entity_id
_entity_poly.type
_entity_poly.pdbx_seq_one_letter_code
_entity_poly.pdbx_strand_id
1 'polypeptide(L)'
;MLTRIGTTFPANWQYGPEEIVMFDKTARQIEDKFPNEHNLVINTTWFGPQFREHNNEWQKVEKLFEDNVKFDNLFLLSMIDPLYLMNNHISEMCVKLGIKNTYRIGMFLNTQYEYNFHAIVGDHLMPKYKDEDVMLKEYDKDFLCYQRKPRAWRVDFTNLVRKHNLLDNGIMTLGAKTKDDYDWSEGRTWEPITLDESHEPYKKDGQNNPTDYGGIPNDLVTVGSLDVWNKCFLYISSETVFNQWEPLFVNERIWKTMIGLRPFVIQGNPATYKWLEGHGFKTFNHYWPHVKMEDSETVLDDIIQVLEHLDTKLAEEKMAMYNDMLPALKHNKNRFYEFSREQKYKMEHIFC
;
A
#
# COMPACT_ATOMS: atom_id res chain seq x y z
N MET A 1 -16.58 29.52 0.89
CA MET A 1 -15.11 29.76 1.02
C MET A 1 -14.43 28.46 1.33
N LEU A 2 -13.31 28.16 0.66
CA LEU A 2 -12.57 26.92 0.84
C LEU A 2 -11.18 27.16 1.41
N THR A 3 -10.85 26.53 2.52
CA THR A 3 -9.50 26.50 3.09
C THR A 3 -8.90 25.12 2.88
N ARG A 4 -7.67 25.04 2.37
CA ARG A 4 -6.97 23.79 2.02
C ARG A 4 -5.71 23.62 2.84
N ILE A 5 -5.52 22.44 3.43
CA ILE A 5 -4.32 22.06 4.18
C ILE A 5 -3.79 20.73 3.65
N GLY A 6 -2.46 20.54 3.65
CA GLY A 6 -1.82 19.32 3.17
C GLY A 6 -1.59 19.29 1.65
N THR A 7 -1.29 20.46 1.07
CA THR A 7 -1.03 20.61 -0.37
C THR A 7 0.45 20.61 -0.74
N THR A 8 1.34 20.56 0.26
CA THR A 8 2.80 20.55 0.04
C THR A 8 3.35 19.13 0.14
N PHE A 9 4.06 18.72 -0.90
CA PHE A 9 4.67 17.38 -0.98
C PHE A 9 6.19 17.50 -1.05
N PRO A 10 6.96 16.55 -0.54
CA PRO A 10 8.38 16.48 -0.78
C PRO A 10 8.69 16.49 -2.28
N ALA A 11 9.71 17.22 -2.72
CA ALA A 11 10.05 17.37 -4.14
C ALA A 11 10.37 16.04 -4.86
N ASN A 12 10.71 15.00 -4.09
CA ASN A 12 11.02 13.66 -4.56
C ASN A 12 9.89 12.64 -4.36
N TRP A 13 8.66 13.09 -4.09
CA TRP A 13 7.53 12.21 -3.89
C TRP A 13 6.94 11.75 -5.21
N GLN A 14 6.93 10.45 -5.45
CA GLN A 14 6.60 9.83 -6.74
C GLN A 14 5.15 10.07 -7.18
N TYR A 15 4.22 10.12 -6.25
CA TYR A 15 2.80 10.39 -6.51
C TYR A 15 2.42 11.87 -6.32
N GLY A 16 3.36 12.72 -5.92
CA GLY A 16 3.07 14.10 -5.55
C GLY A 16 2.29 14.89 -6.61
N PRO A 17 2.72 14.87 -7.89
CA PRO A 17 2.00 15.59 -8.93
C PRO A 17 0.55 15.10 -9.13
N GLU A 18 0.35 13.78 -9.18
CA GLU A 18 -0.96 13.16 -9.35
C GLU A 18 -1.85 13.39 -8.14
N GLU A 19 -1.29 13.31 -6.96
CA GLU A 19 -1.99 13.58 -5.70
C GLU A 19 -2.47 15.02 -5.63
N ILE A 20 -1.64 16.00 -6.03
CA ILE A 20 -2.02 17.41 -6.09
C ILE A 20 -3.19 17.60 -7.07
N VAL A 21 -3.10 17.02 -8.26
CA VAL A 21 -4.17 17.12 -9.27
C VAL A 21 -5.48 16.53 -8.75
N MET A 22 -5.42 15.38 -8.09
CA MET A 22 -6.61 14.74 -7.54
C MET A 22 -7.17 15.50 -6.34
N PHE A 23 -6.31 16.01 -5.47
CA PHE A 23 -6.71 16.87 -4.36
C PHE A 23 -7.44 18.12 -4.87
N ASP A 24 -6.90 18.79 -5.89
CA ASP A 24 -7.51 19.98 -6.50
C ASP A 24 -8.86 19.66 -7.17
N LYS A 25 -8.98 18.53 -7.87
CA LYS A 25 -10.26 18.11 -8.45
C LYS A 25 -11.31 17.88 -7.38
N THR A 26 -10.96 17.14 -6.31
CA THR A 26 -11.87 16.88 -5.18
C THR A 26 -12.26 18.17 -4.48
N ALA A 27 -11.31 19.07 -4.26
CA ALA A 27 -11.58 20.37 -3.65
C ALA A 27 -12.55 21.23 -4.47
N ARG A 28 -12.44 21.22 -5.81
CA ARG A 28 -13.41 21.91 -6.69
C ARG A 28 -14.80 21.31 -6.57
N GLN A 29 -14.93 19.99 -6.55
CA GLN A 29 -16.24 19.34 -6.36
C GLN A 29 -16.87 19.73 -5.01
N ILE A 30 -16.06 19.91 -3.94
CA ILE A 30 -16.54 20.40 -2.66
C ILE A 30 -17.05 21.85 -2.78
N GLU A 31 -16.31 22.73 -3.47
CA GLU A 31 -16.75 24.12 -3.71
C GLU A 31 -18.05 24.16 -4.48
N ASP A 32 -18.18 23.36 -5.53
CA ASP A 32 -19.39 23.30 -6.37
C ASP A 32 -20.61 22.78 -5.59
N LYS A 33 -20.40 21.80 -4.70
CA LYS A 33 -21.47 21.19 -3.91
C LYS A 33 -21.90 22.04 -2.71
N PHE A 34 -20.97 22.77 -2.10
CA PHE A 34 -21.16 23.55 -0.88
C PHE A 34 -20.71 25.02 -1.08
N PRO A 35 -21.27 25.75 -2.06
CA PRO A 35 -20.73 27.05 -2.49
C PRO A 35 -20.90 28.17 -1.45
N ASN A 36 -21.88 28.06 -0.58
CA ASN A 36 -22.22 29.09 0.41
C ASN A 36 -21.71 28.76 1.83
N GLU A 37 -20.92 27.69 1.97
CA GLU A 37 -20.44 27.22 3.24
C GLU A 37 -18.94 27.48 3.40
N HIS A 38 -18.48 27.59 4.64
CA HIS A 38 -17.06 27.64 4.93
C HIS A 38 -16.54 26.19 5.08
N ASN A 39 -15.74 25.76 4.12
CA ASN A 39 -15.27 24.41 4.03
C ASN A 39 -13.77 24.34 4.34
N LEU A 40 -13.38 23.45 5.26
CA LEU A 40 -12.00 23.07 5.53
C LEU A 40 -11.73 21.72 4.89
N VAL A 41 -10.73 21.68 3.99
CA VAL A 41 -10.30 20.44 3.32
C VAL A 41 -8.88 20.13 3.73
N ILE A 42 -8.69 18.94 4.31
CA ILE A 42 -7.39 18.47 4.79
C ILE A 42 -7.00 17.19 4.04
N ASN A 43 -5.88 17.24 3.34
CA ASN A 43 -5.21 16.03 2.90
C ASN A 43 -4.44 15.42 4.08
N THR A 44 -4.87 14.26 4.50
CA THR A 44 -4.39 13.62 5.72
C THR A 44 -3.21 12.68 5.50
N THR A 45 -2.78 12.49 4.26
CA THR A 45 -1.65 11.62 3.91
C THR A 45 -0.37 11.93 4.68
N TRP A 46 -0.15 13.20 5.02
CA TRP A 46 1.05 13.68 5.71
C TRP A 46 0.94 13.69 7.23
N PHE A 47 -0.18 13.25 7.74
CA PHE A 47 -0.44 13.19 9.16
C PHE A 47 -0.13 11.80 9.72
N GLY A 48 1.13 11.38 9.71
CA GLY A 48 1.57 10.13 10.30
C GLY A 48 1.39 10.07 11.84
N PRO A 49 1.79 8.97 12.50
CA PRO A 49 1.60 8.77 13.94
C PRO A 49 2.27 9.82 14.84
N GLN A 50 3.24 10.58 14.32
CA GLN A 50 3.92 11.70 15.03
C GLN A 50 3.33 13.08 14.67
N PHE A 51 2.10 13.12 14.39
CA PHE A 51 1.29 14.15 13.80
C PHE A 51 1.50 15.59 14.34
N ARG A 52 1.72 15.78 15.64
CA ARG A 52 1.82 17.11 16.25
C ARG A 52 3.24 17.67 16.32
N GLU A 53 4.23 16.84 16.54
CA GLU A 53 5.53 17.32 17.01
C GLU A 53 6.47 17.79 15.88
N HIS A 54 6.25 17.34 14.64
CA HIS A 54 7.15 17.64 13.52
C HIS A 54 6.45 18.00 12.21
N ASN A 55 5.15 18.27 12.21
CA ASN A 55 4.39 18.45 10.97
C ASN A 55 3.99 19.91 10.74
N ASN A 56 4.63 20.55 9.76
CA ASN A 56 4.32 21.92 9.33
C ASN A 56 2.84 22.10 8.93
N GLU A 57 2.15 21.04 8.51
CA GLU A 57 0.73 21.10 8.15
C GLU A 57 -0.16 21.23 9.38
N TRP A 58 0.22 20.60 10.51
CA TRP A 58 -0.51 20.80 11.76
C TRP A 58 -0.38 22.22 12.29
N GLN A 59 0.76 22.86 12.15
CA GLN A 59 0.93 24.27 12.52
C GLN A 59 -0.07 25.17 11.78
N LYS A 60 -0.45 24.81 10.53
CA LYS A 60 -1.50 25.54 9.81
C LYS A 60 -2.87 25.36 10.47
N VAL A 61 -3.17 24.17 11.00
CA VAL A 61 -4.40 23.93 11.78
C VAL A 61 -4.38 24.70 13.09
N GLU A 62 -3.26 24.70 13.82
CA GLU A 62 -3.09 25.47 15.06
C GLU A 62 -3.28 26.97 14.82
N LYS A 63 -2.77 27.49 13.72
CA LYS A 63 -3.02 28.88 13.35
C LYS A 63 -4.50 29.19 13.12
N LEU A 64 -5.27 28.27 12.52
CA LEU A 64 -6.73 28.45 12.41
C LEU A 64 -7.42 28.50 13.79
N PHE A 65 -6.88 27.78 14.79
CA PHE A 65 -7.37 27.87 16.18
C PHE A 65 -7.06 29.23 16.78
N GLU A 66 -5.84 29.72 16.64
CA GLU A 66 -5.40 31.03 17.14
C GLU A 66 -6.20 32.19 16.51
N ASP A 67 -6.40 32.11 15.19
CA ASP A 67 -7.17 33.09 14.43
C ASP A 67 -8.69 32.98 14.66
N ASN A 68 -9.13 32.00 15.47
CA ASN A 68 -10.54 31.70 15.79
C ASN A 68 -11.43 31.59 14.54
N VAL A 69 -10.90 31.02 13.47
CA VAL A 69 -11.62 30.78 12.21
C VAL A 69 -12.69 29.72 12.47
N LYS A 70 -13.88 29.91 11.89
CA LYS A 70 -14.99 28.95 11.99
C LYS A 70 -15.32 28.36 10.63
N PHE A 71 -15.65 27.06 10.64
CA PHE A 71 -16.03 26.31 9.45
C PHE A 71 -17.36 25.59 9.65
N ASP A 72 -18.13 25.45 8.58
CA ASP A 72 -19.33 24.63 8.60
C ASP A 72 -19.00 23.16 8.39
N ASN A 73 -18.05 22.85 7.52
CA ASN A 73 -17.69 21.48 7.16
C ASN A 73 -16.17 21.22 7.24
N LEU A 74 -15.84 19.99 7.64
CA LEU A 74 -14.51 19.41 7.55
C LEU A 74 -14.52 18.24 6.56
N PHE A 75 -13.68 18.32 5.53
CA PHE A 75 -13.43 17.26 4.58
C PHE A 75 -12.04 16.68 4.82
N LEU A 76 -11.98 15.40 5.17
CA LEU A 76 -10.74 14.67 5.36
C LEU A 76 -10.50 13.78 4.13
N LEU A 77 -9.41 14.03 3.43
CA LEU A 77 -9.01 13.26 2.27
C LEU A 77 -7.84 12.36 2.65
N SER A 78 -8.01 11.04 2.50
CA SER A 78 -6.94 10.06 2.61
C SER A 78 -6.68 9.45 1.25
N MET A 79 -5.60 9.87 0.60
CA MET A 79 -5.27 9.40 -0.73
C MET A 79 -4.31 8.20 -0.68
N ILE A 80 -3.32 8.20 0.19
CA ILE A 80 -2.24 7.21 0.21
C ILE A 80 -2.26 6.33 1.45
N ASP A 81 -2.24 6.93 2.64
CA ASP A 81 -2.21 6.17 3.88
C ASP A 81 -3.54 6.31 4.66
N PRO A 82 -4.08 5.22 5.19
CA PRO A 82 -5.25 5.29 6.04
C PRO A 82 -4.93 6.02 7.34
N LEU A 83 -5.86 6.86 7.81
CA LEU A 83 -5.69 7.59 9.05
C LEU A 83 -5.97 6.73 10.26
N TYR A 84 -4.91 6.42 10.98
CA TYR A 84 -4.97 5.58 12.15
C TYR A 84 -5.48 6.26 13.43
N LEU A 85 -5.23 7.54 13.61
CA LEU A 85 -5.18 8.07 14.97
C LEU A 85 -5.84 9.43 15.15
N MET A 86 -6.67 9.89 14.24
CA MET A 86 -7.16 11.26 14.30
C MET A 86 -8.49 11.48 15.03
N ASN A 87 -9.16 10.46 15.55
CA ASN A 87 -10.48 10.68 16.14
C ASN A 87 -10.46 11.74 17.25
N ASN A 88 -9.46 11.72 18.11
CA ASN A 88 -9.32 12.74 19.18
C ASN A 88 -9.00 14.11 18.59
N HIS A 89 -8.10 14.19 17.60
CA HIS A 89 -7.74 15.44 16.95
C HIS A 89 -8.87 15.99 16.08
N ILE A 90 -9.61 15.12 15.39
CA ILE A 90 -10.84 15.50 14.66
C ILE A 90 -11.87 16.09 15.61
N SER A 91 -12.08 15.46 16.76
CA SER A 91 -13.00 15.96 17.78
C SER A 91 -12.58 17.34 18.32
N GLU A 92 -11.28 17.51 18.59
CA GLU A 92 -10.71 18.79 18.99
C GLU A 92 -10.90 19.88 17.91
N MET A 93 -10.62 19.57 16.65
CA MET A 93 -10.85 20.48 15.53
C MET A 93 -12.32 20.86 15.40
N CYS A 94 -13.23 19.88 15.48
CA CYS A 94 -14.67 20.15 15.39
C CYS A 94 -15.12 21.13 16.47
N VAL A 95 -14.66 20.95 17.70
CA VAL A 95 -15.01 21.85 18.80
C VAL A 95 -14.40 23.24 18.61
N LYS A 96 -13.10 23.33 18.37
CA LYS A 96 -12.37 24.62 18.28
C LYS A 96 -12.79 25.43 17.05
N LEU A 97 -13.01 24.79 15.92
CA LEU A 97 -13.36 25.45 14.66
C LEU A 97 -14.86 25.57 14.42
N GLY A 98 -15.70 25.06 15.34
CA GLY A 98 -17.16 25.12 15.23
C GLY A 98 -17.76 24.28 14.09
N ILE A 99 -17.05 23.21 13.68
CA ILE A 99 -17.42 22.33 12.58
C ILE A 99 -18.69 21.56 12.92
N LYS A 100 -19.67 21.60 12.03
CA LYS A 100 -20.96 20.91 12.16
C LYS A 100 -20.97 19.54 11.50
N ASN A 101 -20.29 19.42 10.33
CA ASN A 101 -20.29 18.20 9.53
C ASN A 101 -18.86 17.78 9.21
N THR A 102 -18.61 16.46 9.29
CA THR A 102 -17.31 15.88 8.92
C THR A 102 -17.53 14.83 7.84
N TYR A 103 -16.78 14.95 6.75
CA TYR A 103 -16.82 14.04 5.60
C TYR A 103 -15.48 13.34 5.44
N ARG A 104 -15.51 12.04 5.24
CA ARG A 104 -14.31 11.21 4.98
C ARG A 104 -14.34 10.73 3.54
N ILE A 105 -13.28 11.01 2.82
CA ILE A 105 -13.15 10.76 1.37
C ILE A 105 -11.87 9.97 1.11
N GLY A 106 -11.97 8.89 0.33
CA GLY A 106 -10.83 8.06 -0.06
C GLY A 106 -10.68 6.80 0.79
N MET A 107 -9.48 6.55 1.32
CA MET A 107 -9.13 5.28 1.98
C MET A 107 -9.22 5.39 3.50
N PHE A 108 -10.43 5.39 4.05
CA PHE A 108 -10.68 5.42 5.49
C PHE A 108 -11.50 4.23 5.96
N LEU A 109 -11.35 3.87 7.22
CA LEU A 109 -12.36 3.05 7.90
C LEU A 109 -13.66 3.86 8.02
N ASN A 110 -14.78 3.27 7.61
CA ASN A 110 -16.09 3.92 7.58
C ASN A 110 -16.13 5.20 6.71
N THR A 111 -15.52 5.13 5.54
CA THR A 111 -15.53 6.19 4.54
C THR A 111 -16.93 6.37 3.96
N GLN A 112 -17.39 7.62 3.82
CA GLN A 112 -18.65 7.95 3.16
C GLN A 112 -18.50 7.91 1.62
N TYR A 113 -17.29 8.20 1.14
CA TYR A 113 -16.96 8.31 -0.28
C TYR A 113 -15.67 7.55 -0.56
N GLU A 114 -15.79 6.23 -0.68
CA GLU A 114 -14.63 5.33 -0.84
C GLU A 114 -14.16 5.26 -2.30
N TYR A 115 -12.86 5.46 -2.50
CA TYR A 115 -12.15 5.10 -3.73
C TYR A 115 -10.70 4.69 -3.41
N ASN A 116 -10.12 3.85 -4.27
CA ASN A 116 -8.74 3.39 -4.12
C ASN A 116 -7.79 4.22 -4.98
N PHE A 117 -7.08 5.16 -4.35
CA PHE A 117 -6.10 6.02 -5.02
C PHE A 117 -4.96 5.22 -5.65
N HIS A 118 -4.44 4.20 -4.97
CA HIS A 118 -3.34 3.39 -5.50
C HIS A 118 -3.70 2.64 -6.78
N ALA A 119 -4.96 2.25 -6.95
CA ALA A 119 -5.41 1.64 -8.20
C ALA A 119 -5.44 2.68 -9.34
N ILE A 120 -5.90 3.91 -9.07
CA ILE A 120 -5.95 4.98 -10.07
C ILE A 120 -4.53 5.35 -10.53
N VAL A 121 -3.64 5.61 -9.59
CA VAL A 121 -2.25 5.99 -9.87
C VAL A 121 -1.48 4.82 -10.45
N GLY A 122 -1.71 3.61 -9.97
CA GLY A 122 -1.10 2.40 -10.50
C GLY A 122 -1.42 2.20 -11.97
N ASP A 123 -2.67 2.36 -12.39
CA ASP A 123 -3.04 2.30 -13.81
C ASP A 123 -2.37 3.41 -14.64
N HIS A 124 -2.19 4.60 -14.06
CA HIS A 124 -1.58 5.73 -14.76
C HIS A 124 -0.07 5.60 -14.90
N LEU A 125 0.63 5.24 -13.83
CA LEU A 125 2.08 5.27 -13.75
C LEU A 125 2.75 3.92 -14.05
N MET A 126 2.11 2.79 -13.72
CA MET A 126 2.70 1.48 -13.94
C MET A 126 2.80 1.15 -15.42
N PRO A 127 3.92 0.56 -15.88
CA PRO A 127 4.07 0.13 -17.28
C PRO A 127 2.96 -0.83 -17.70
N LYS A 128 2.49 -0.69 -18.93
CA LYS A 128 1.53 -1.62 -19.54
C LYS A 128 2.28 -2.87 -20.06
N TYR A 129 2.71 -3.71 -19.13
CA TYR A 129 3.43 -4.94 -19.48
C TYR A 129 2.60 -5.84 -20.40
N LYS A 130 3.23 -6.39 -21.43
CA LYS A 130 2.64 -7.52 -22.14
C LYS A 130 2.72 -8.78 -21.29
N ASP A 131 1.83 -9.74 -21.52
CA ASP A 131 1.80 -10.97 -20.73
C ASP A 131 3.12 -11.73 -20.83
N GLU A 132 3.69 -11.82 -22.04
CA GLU A 132 4.98 -12.48 -22.30
C GLU A 132 6.18 -11.83 -21.58
N ASP A 133 6.07 -10.56 -21.18
CA ASP A 133 7.15 -9.87 -20.48
C ASP A 133 7.18 -10.21 -18.99
N VAL A 134 6.02 -10.51 -18.40
CA VAL A 134 5.86 -10.67 -16.95
C VAL A 134 5.46 -12.09 -16.50
N MET A 135 5.12 -12.97 -17.41
CA MET A 135 4.84 -14.38 -17.07
C MET A 135 6.09 -15.06 -16.48
N LEU A 136 5.85 -16.04 -15.60
CA LEU A 136 6.90 -16.95 -15.14
C LEU A 136 7.44 -17.73 -16.36
N LYS A 137 8.71 -17.50 -16.69
CA LYS A 137 9.37 -18.12 -17.85
C LYS A 137 10.20 -19.32 -17.43
N GLU A 138 10.91 -19.16 -16.35
CA GLU A 138 11.80 -20.16 -15.78
C GLU A 138 11.65 -20.10 -14.26
N TYR A 139 11.43 -21.25 -13.66
CA TYR A 139 11.40 -21.35 -12.22
C TYR A 139 12.83 -21.40 -11.66
N ASP A 140 13.13 -20.49 -10.75
CA ASP A 140 14.40 -20.43 -10.02
C ASP A 140 14.17 -20.27 -8.51
N LYS A 141 13.20 -19.46 -8.13
CA LYS A 141 12.91 -19.13 -6.73
C LYS A 141 11.42 -19.30 -6.38
N ASP A 142 11.17 -19.81 -5.19
CA ASP A 142 9.80 -20.01 -4.68
C ASP A 142 9.07 -18.68 -4.50
N PHE A 143 9.76 -17.65 -4.00
CA PHE A 143 9.09 -16.39 -3.69
C PHE A 143 9.97 -15.15 -3.92
N LEU A 144 9.26 -14.04 -4.03
CA LEU A 144 9.79 -12.68 -4.06
C LEU A 144 9.10 -11.86 -2.96
N CYS A 145 9.89 -11.22 -2.08
CA CYS A 145 9.37 -10.40 -0.99
C CYS A 145 10.22 -9.14 -0.79
N TYR A 146 9.74 -8.00 -1.27
CA TYR A 146 10.43 -6.73 -1.10
C TYR A 146 9.94 -5.98 0.14
N GLN A 147 10.83 -5.80 1.12
CA GLN A 147 10.56 -5.09 2.36
C GLN A 147 11.61 -4.00 2.59
N ARG A 148 11.22 -2.73 2.49
CA ARG A 148 12.13 -1.62 2.70
C ARG A 148 12.21 -1.22 4.18
N LYS A 149 11.07 -0.82 4.77
CA LYS A 149 11.02 -0.43 6.19
C LYS A 149 10.96 -1.65 7.09
N PRO A 150 11.82 -1.74 8.11
CA PRO A 150 11.85 -2.87 9.03
C PRO A 150 10.75 -2.77 10.10
N ARG A 151 9.49 -2.85 9.66
CA ARG A 151 8.35 -2.87 10.58
C ARG A 151 8.35 -4.15 11.39
N ALA A 152 7.80 -4.11 12.60
CA ALA A 152 7.81 -5.21 13.55
C ALA A 152 7.46 -6.57 12.90
N TRP A 153 6.31 -6.65 12.24
CA TRP A 153 5.87 -7.89 11.58
C TRP A 153 6.73 -8.33 10.38
N ARG A 154 7.43 -7.39 9.72
CA ARG A 154 8.37 -7.72 8.65
C ARG A 154 9.65 -8.33 9.19
N VAL A 155 10.10 -7.81 10.34
CA VAL A 155 11.22 -8.39 11.08
C VAL A 155 10.86 -9.78 11.57
N ASP A 156 9.69 -9.94 12.20
CA ASP A 156 9.21 -11.22 12.70
C ASP A 156 9.12 -12.26 11.58
N PHE A 157 8.52 -11.88 10.44
CA PHE A 157 8.44 -12.76 9.27
C PHE A 157 9.82 -13.15 8.71
N THR A 158 10.73 -12.19 8.57
CA THR A 158 12.09 -12.48 8.08
C THR A 158 12.84 -13.43 9.01
N ASN A 159 12.66 -13.26 10.31
CA ASN A 159 13.24 -14.15 11.31
C ASN A 159 12.62 -15.56 11.26
N LEU A 160 11.32 -15.69 10.98
CA LEU A 160 10.67 -16.97 10.73
C LEU A 160 11.22 -17.65 9.46
N VAL A 161 11.33 -16.92 8.34
CA VAL A 161 11.91 -17.45 7.10
C VAL A 161 13.33 -18.00 7.33
N ARG A 162 14.16 -17.28 8.10
CA ARG A 162 15.50 -17.75 8.48
C ARG A 162 15.45 -18.99 9.38
N LYS A 163 14.59 -18.98 10.39
CA LYS A 163 14.41 -20.10 11.34
C LYS A 163 14.02 -21.39 10.62
N HIS A 164 13.23 -21.30 9.57
CA HIS A 164 12.77 -22.43 8.77
C HIS A 164 13.71 -22.77 7.59
N ASN A 165 14.88 -22.11 7.48
CA ASN A 165 15.88 -22.29 6.41
C ASN A 165 15.33 -22.06 4.99
N LEU A 166 14.36 -21.16 4.85
CA LEU A 166 13.69 -20.88 3.56
C LEU A 166 14.27 -19.67 2.82
N LEU A 167 15.25 -18.98 3.40
CA LEU A 167 15.79 -17.75 2.82
C LEU A 167 16.37 -17.95 1.43
N ASP A 168 17.10 -19.06 1.22
CA ASP A 168 17.76 -19.38 -0.05
C ASP A 168 16.77 -19.80 -1.15
N ASN A 169 15.55 -20.15 -0.76
CA ASN A 169 14.47 -20.53 -1.69
C ASN A 169 13.80 -19.32 -2.34
N GLY A 170 14.07 -18.10 -1.85
CA GLY A 170 13.43 -16.89 -2.33
C GLY A 170 14.39 -15.73 -2.56
N ILE A 171 13.84 -14.65 -3.06
CA ILE A 171 14.49 -13.34 -3.10
C ILE A 171 13.74 -12.42 -2.14
N MET A 172 14.45 -11.95 -1.12
CA MET A 172 13.87 -11.15 -0.05
C MET A 172 14.75 -9.95 0.28
N THR A 173 14.13 -8.84 0.65
CA THR A 173 14.84 -7.70 1.25
C THR A 173 14.28 -7.37 2.61
N LEU A 174 15.11 -6.80 3.48
CA LEU A 174 14.68 -6.16 4.72
C LEU A 174 15.66 -5.02 5.03
N GLY A 175 15.13 -3.79 5.11
CA GLY A 175 15.97 -2.61 5.32
C GLY A 175 16.69 -2.57 6.66
N ALA A 176 17.75 -1.80 6.70
CA ALA A 176 18.51 -1.51 7.92
C ALA A 176 17.70 -0.56 8.84
N LYS A 177 18.12 -0.51 10.10
CA LYS A 177 17.66 0.52 11.04
C LYS A 177 18.12 1.88 10.53
N THR A 178 17.20 2.82 10.41
CA THR A 178 17.52 4.20 10.05
C THR A 178 17.82 5.03 11.29
N LYS A 179 18.35 6.22 11.05
CA LYS A 179 18.56 7.24 12.12
C LYS A 179 17.26 7.98 12.47
N ASP A 180 16.15 7.60 11.85
CA ASP A 180 14.84 8.19 12.17
C ASP A 180 14.50 7.92 13.63
N ASP A 181 13.93 8.92 14.30
CA ASP A 181 13.55 8.84 15.72
C ASP A 181 12.46 7.80 16.01
N TYR A 182 11.83 7.26 14.95
CA TYR A 182 10.75 6.29 15.10
C TYR A 182 11.24 4.86 14.95
N ASP A 183 11.10 4.06 16.01
CA ASP A 183 11.43 2.64 15.99
C ASP A 183 10.29 1.80 15.35
N TRP A 184 10.32 1.68 14.03
CA TRP A 184 9.37 0.83 13.29
C TRP A 184 9.44 -0.66 13.68
N SER A 185 10.56 -1.09 14.24
CA SER A 185 10.78 -2.48 14.64
C SER A 185 10.21 -2.82 16.02
N GLU A 186 9.77 -1.82 16.78
CA GLU A 186 9.25 -1.99 18.13
C GLU A 186 10.22 -2.77 19.04
N GLY A 187 11.51 -2.43 18.97
CA GLY A 187 12.57 -3.06 19.77
C GLY A 187 13.07 -4.41 19.25
N ARG A 188 12.60 -4.91 18.13
CA ARG A 188 13.09 -6.15 17.52
C ARG A 188 14.50 -5.99 16.96
N THR A 189 15.25 -7.07 16.93
CA THR A 189 16.57 -7.15 16.32
C THR A 189 16.52 -7.97 15.04
N TRP A 190 17.31 -7.57 14.03
CA TRP A 190 17.42 -8.27 12.75
C TRP A 190 18.73 -7.94 12.06
N GLU A 191 19.11 -8.79 11.12
CA GLU A 191 20.15 -8.51 10.15
C GLU A 191 19.49 -8.02 8.84
N PRO A 192 19.87 -6.85 8.31
CA PRO A 192 19.37 -6.37 7.03
C PRO A 192 19.64 -7.38 5.90
N ILE A 193 18.74 -7.41 4.94
CA ILE A 193 18.90 -8.18 3.69
C ILE A 193 18.84 -7.19 2.54
N THR A 194 19.98 -7.00 1.89
CA THR A 194 20.11 -6.15 0.70
C THR A 194 20.28 -7.04 -0.53
N LEU A 195 19.79 -6.59 -1.67
CA LEU A 195 20.10 -7.23 -2.94
C LEU A 195 21.44 -6.71 -3.43
N ASP A 196 22.18 -7.57 -4.13
CA ASP A 196 23.33 -7.12 -4.90
C ASP A 196 22.88 -6.31 -6.13
N GLU A 197 23.82 -5.66 -6.82
CA GLU A 197 23.51 -4.82 -7.98
C GLU A 197 22.84 -5.60 -9.13
N SER A 198 23.07 -6.91 -9.23
CA SER A 198 22.48 -7.78 -10.26
C SER A 198 20.99 -8.02 -10.02
N HIS A 199 20.55 -7.88 -8.79
CA HIS A 199 19.15 -8.04 -8.38
C HIS A 199 18.47 -6.71 -8.12
N GLU A 200 19.10 -5.58 -8.41
CA GLU A 200 18.46 -4.27 -8.17
C GLU A 200 17.12 -4.23 -8.91
N PRO A 201 15.98 -4.27 -8.19
CA PRO A 201 14.66 -4.43 -8.81
C PRO A 201 14.18 -3.16 -9.49
N TYR A 202 14.84 -2.03 -9.23
CA TYR A 202 14.29 -0.72 -9.50
C TYR A 202 15.27 0.14 -10.28
N LYS A 203 14.73 0.88 -11.24
CA LYS A 203 15.50 1.96 -11.85
C LYS A 203 15.74 3.06 -10.82
N LYS A 204 16.91 3.65 -10.84
CA LYS A 204 17.22 4.87 -10.08
C LYS A 204 16.47 6.04 -10.72
N ASP A 205 15.21 6.20 -10.37
CA ASP A 205 14.36 7.27 -10.90
C ASP A 205 14.45 8.57 -10.08
N GLY A 206 15.48 8.72 -9.25
CA GLY A 206 15.71 9.89 -8.42
C GLY A 206 14.90 9.91 -7.12
N GLN A 207 14.02 8.95 -6.90
CA GLN A 207 13.21 8.84 -5.68
C GLN A 207 13.81 7.89 -4.64
N ASN A 208 14.82 7.16 -5.05
CA ASN A 208 15.55 6.29 -4.15
C ASN A 208 16.46 7.14 -3.29
N ASN A 209 16.15 7.24 -2.02
CA ASN A 209 17.13 7.71 -1.06
C ASN A 209 18.03 6.51 -0.70
N PRO A 210 19.25 6.40 -1.26
CA PRO A 210 20.11 5.24 -1.05
C PRO A 210 20.61 5.11 0.39
N THR A 211 20.42 6.14 1.20
CA THR A 211 20.78 6.15 2.63
C THR A 211 19.66 5.64 3.53
N ASP A 212 18.43 5.60 3.03
CA ASP A 212 17.29 5.10 3.78
C ASP A 212 17.24 3.57 3.72
N TYR A 213 17.11 2.95 4.89
CA TYR A 213 16.87 1.52 5.01
C TYR A 213 17.89 0.63 4.27
N GLY A 214 19.19 1.02 4.31
CA GLY A 214 20.26 0.22 3.73
C GLY A 214 20.33 0.26 2.19
N GLY A 215 19.82 1.32 1.59
CA GLY A 215 19.87 1.51 0.13
C GLY A 215 18.82 0.71 -0.64
N ILE A 216 17.84 0.11 0.04
CA ILE A 216 16.74 -0.59 -0.64
C ILE A 216 15.83 0.40 -1.34
N PRO A 217 15.69 0.32 -2.66
CA PRO A 217 14.86 1.23 -3.43
C PRO A 217 13.38 1.21 -3.02
N ASN A 218 12.69 2.33 -3.22
CA ASN A 218 11.26 2.47 -2.96
C ASN A 218 10.48 2.64 -4.26
N ASP A 219 10.57 1.65 -5.14
CA ASP A 219 9.76 1.69 -6.34
C ASP A 219 8.31 1.30 -6.04
N LEU A 220 7.41 2.23 -6.28
CA LEU A 220 5.98 2.07 -6.05
C LEU A 220 5.22 1.72 -7.35
N VAL A 221 5.84 1.90 -8.52
CA VAL A 221 5.13 1.91 -9.80
C VAL A 221 5.65 0.92 -10.84
N THR A 222 6.55 0.01 -10.48
CA THR A 222 6.98 -1.09 -11.36
C THR A 222 7.00 -2.43 -10.63
N VAL A 223 7.13 -3.52 -11.37
CA VAL A 223 7.36 -4.85 -10.77
C VAL A 223 8.83 -5.06 -10.36
N GLY A 224 9.68 -4.07 -10.63
CA GLY A 224 11.12 -4.17 -10.44
C GLY A 224 11.83 -4.78 -11.66
N SER A 225 12.97 -5.43 -11.42
CA SER A 225 13.70 -6.15 -12.45
C SER A 225 12.88 -7.30 -13.03
N LEU A 226 12.63 -7.30 -14.33
CA LEU A 226 11.92 -8.38 -15.00
C LEU A 226 12.69 -9.70 -14.93
N ASP A 227 14.03 -9.68 -14.89
CA ASP A 227 14.85 -10.87 -14.74
C ASP A 227 14.63 -11.56 -13.39
N VAL A 228 14.42 -10.77 -12.33
CA VAL A 228 14.07 -11.28 -11.01
C VAL A 228 12.61 -11.71 -10.99
N TRP A 229 11.69 -10.85 -11.47
CA TRP A 229 10.27 -11.11 -11.47
C TRP A 229 9.92 -12.41 -12.21
N ASN A 230 10.51 -12.63 -13.37
CA ASN A 230 10.19 -13.77 -14.24
C ASN A 230 10.70 -15.12 -13.72
N LYS A 231 11.52 -15.14 -12.69
CA LYS A 231 12.09 -16.36 -12.08
C LYS A 231 11.43 -16.76 -10.77
N CYS A 232 10.68 -15.86 -10.13
CA CYS A 232 10.04 -16.12 -8.85
C CYS A 232 8.59 -16.58 -9.04
N PHE A 233 8.22 -17.67 -8.36
CA PHE A 233 6.88 -18.26 -8.47
C PHE A 233 5.82 -17.40 -7.78
N LEU A 234 6.01 -17.09 -6.50
CA LEU A 234 5.06 -16.42 -5.62
C LEU A 234 5.53 -15.01 -5.27
N TYR A 235 4.63 -14.04 -5.19
CA TYR A 235 4.91 -12.75 -4.58
C TYR A 235 4.32 -12.66 -3.18
N ILE A 236 5.15 -12.30 -2.19
CA ILE A 236 4.69 -12.02 -0.83
C ILE A 236 4.48 -10.52 -0.71
N SER A 237 3.22 -10.11 -0.71
CA SER A 237 2.84 -8.71 -0.56
C SER A 237 2.94 -8.28 0.89
N SER A 238 4.06 -7.66 1.24
CA SER A 238 4.31 -7.19 2.61
C SER A 238 3.71 -5.80 2.81
N GLU A 239 2.52 -5.77 3.38
CA GLU A 239 1.69 -4.58 3.48
C GLU A 239 2.20 -3.56 4.51
N THR A 240 1.68 -2.32 4.40
CA THR A 240 1.98 -1.24 5.35
C THR A 240 1.20 -1.41 6.64
N VAL A 241 0.02 -2.02 6.56
CA VAL A 241 -0.92 -2.30 7.65
C VAL A 241 -1.01 -3.79 7.85
N PHE A 242 -0.90 -4.24 9.07
CA PHE A 242 -0.82 -5.67 9.39
C PHE A 242 -2.03 -6.18 10.16
N ASN A 243 -2.47 -5.43 11.18
CA ASN A 243 -3.48 -5.91 12.10
C ASN A 243 -4.90 -5.86 11.51
N GLN A 244 -5.72 -6.84 11.85
CA GLN A 244 -7.14 -6.90 11.48
C GLN A 244 -8.00 -5.78 12.08
N TRP A 245 -7.50 -5.12 13.13
CA TRP A 245 -8.16 -3.99 13.79
C TRP A 245 -7.89 -2.64 13.10
N GLU A 246 -6.94 -2.63 12.19
CA GLU A 246 -6.57 -1.45 11.43
C GLU A 246 -7.44 -1.31 10.18
N PRO A 247 -7.60 -0.10 9.64
CA PRO A 247 -8.30 0.11 8.38
C PRO A 247 -7.69 -0.74 7.26
N LEU A 248 -8.54 -1.29 6.40
CA LEU A 248 -8.09 -2.04 5.26
C LEU A 248 -7.30 -1.12 4.31
N PHE A 249 -6.10 -1.56 3.95
CA PHE A 249 -5.20 -0.78 3.11
C PHE A 249 -4.68 -1.61 1.94
N VAL A 250 -5.32 -1.44 0.78
CA VAL A 250 -4.94 -2.13 -0.46
C VAL A 250 -4.14 -1.16 -1.33
N ASN A 251 -2.84 -1.40 -1.43
CA ASN A 251 -1.88 -0.48 -2.04
C ASN A 251 -1.24 -1.05 -3.33
N GLU A 252 -0.21 -0.36 -3.80
CA GLU A 252 0.51 -0.67 -5.03
C GLU A 252 1.10 -2.08 -5.07
N ARG A 253 1.44 -2.67 -3.92
CA ARG A 253 2.08 -4.01 -3.88
C ARG A 253 1.16 -5.09 -4.41
N ILE A 254 -0.11 -5.02 -4.04
CA ILE A 254 -1.14 -5.94 -4.59
C ILE A 254 -1.32 -5.68 -6.08
N TRP A 255 -1.39 -4.44 -6.51
CA TRP A 255 -1.58 -4.11 -7.93
C TRP A 255 -0.42 -4.59 -8.80
N LYS A 256 0.81 -4.58 -8.28
CA LYS A 256 1.96 -5.18 -8.97
C LYS A 256 1.75 -6.65 -9.29
N THR A 257 1.15 -7.42 -8.38
CA THR A 257 0.89 -8.84 -8.62
C THR A 257 -0.13 -9.05 -9.73
N MET A 258 -1.14 -8.17 -9.79
CA MET A 258 -2.19 -8.24 -10.81
C MET A 258 -1.62 -7.96 -12.21
N ILE A 259 -0.91 -6.84 -12.38
CA ILE A 259 -0.32 -6.47 -13.67
C ILE A 259 0.86 -7.36 -14.06
N GLY A 260 1.57 -7.90 -13.08
CA GLY A 260 2.74 -8.76 -13.24
C GLY A 260 2.44 -10.25 -13.36
N LEU A 261 1.17 -10.65 -13.44
CA LEU A 261 0.73 -12.04 -13.58
C LEU A 261 1.39 -12.96 -12.55
N ARG A 262 1.36 -12.59 -11.26
CA ARG A 262 2.01 -13.37 -10.21
C ARG A 262 1.00 -13.82 -9.16
N PRO A 263 0.97 -15.13 -8.80
CA PRO A 263 0.25 -15.55 -7.61
C PRO A 263 0.83 -14.87 -6.38
N PHE A 264 0.01 -14.63 -5.37
CA PHE A 264 0.42 -13.87 -4.21
C PHE A 264 -0.15 -14.42 -2.91
N VAL A 265 0.56 -14.13 -1.83
CA VAL A 265 0.08 -14.17 -0.46
C VAL A 265 0.29 -12.80 0.19
N ILE A 266 -0.54 -12.47 1.17
CA ILE A 266 -0.56 -11.15 1.78
C ILE A 266 -0.05 -11.23 3.21
N GLN A 267 1.11 -10.66 3.45
CA GLN A 267 1.63 -10.37 4.79
C GLN A 267 1.01 -9.04 5.26
N GLY A 268 -0.20 -9.12 5.75
CA GLY A 268 -0.98 -7.94 6.09
C GLY A 268 -2.32 -8.30 6.71
N ASN A 269 -3.26 -7.35 6.70
CA ASN A 269 -4.62 -7.57 7.19
C ASN A 269 -5.33 -8.67 6.38
N PRO A 270 -5.73 -9.79 6.99
CA PRO A 270 -6.39 -10.91 6.29
C PRO A 270 -7.69 -10.53 5.58
N ALA A 271 -8.39 -9.50 6.04
CA ALA A 271 -9.61 -9.01 5.40
C ALA A 271 -9.38 -8.53 3.96
N THR A 272 -8.11 -8.30 3.56
CA THR A 272 -7.74 -7.94 2.18
C THR A 272 -8.17 -9.00 1.18
N TYR A 273 -8.08 -10.29 1.52
CA TYR A 273 -8.52 -11.37 0.62
C TYR A 273 -10.01 -11.26 0.30
N LYS A 274 -10.85 -11.15 1.34
CA LYS A 274 -12.30 -10.99 1.18
C LYS A 274 -12.66 -9.71 0.43
N TRP A 275 -11.93 -8.64 0.68
CA TRP A 275 -12.12 -7.38 -0.03
C TRP A 275 -11.80 -7.53 -1.53
N LEU A 276 -10.68 -8.18 -1.88
CA LEU A 276 -10.31 -8.44 -3.27
C LEU A 276 -11.37 -9.29 -3.98
N GLU A 277 -11.83 -10.37 -3.35
CA GLU A 277 -12.89 -11.24 -3.88
C GLU A 277 -14.19 -10.48 -4.10
N GLY A 278 -14.59 -9.64 -3.14
CA GLY A 278 -15.76 -8.77 -3.22
C GLY A 278 -15.68 -7.76 -4.38
N HIS A 279 -14.47 -7.42 -4.85
CA HIS A 279 -14.23 -6.57 -6.01
C HIS A 279 -13.96 -7.36 -7.30
N GLY A 280 -14.17 -8.68 -7.30
CA GLY A 280 -14.08 -9.54 -8.48
C GLY A 280 -12.68 -10.04 -8.80
N PHE A 281 -11.69 -9.84 -7.91
CA PHE A 281 -10.37 -10.45 -8.06
C PHE A 281 -10.38 -11.89 -7.59
N LYS A 282 -9.49 -12.70 -8.16
CA LYS A 282 -9.26 -14.10 -7.76
C LYS A 282 -8.09 -14.17 -6.79
N THR A 283 -8.27 -14.90 -5.71
CA THR A 283 -7.23 -15.22 -4.72
C THR A 283 -6.73 -16.65 -4.94
N PHE A 284 -5.64 -17.01 -4.28
CA PHE A 284 -4.93 -18.27 -4.53
C PHE A 284 -4.89 -19.18 -3.29
N ASN A 285 -5.62 -18.83 -2.21
CA ASN A 285 -5.57 -19.56 -0.94
C ASN A 285 -5.96 -21.05 -1.09
N HIS A 286 -6.84 -21.38 -2.04
CA HIS A 286 -7.25 -22.75 -2.32
C HIS A 286 -6.15 -23.67 -2.89
N TYR A 287 -5.03 -23.11 -3.34
CA TYR A 287 -3.83 -23.86 -3.73
C TYR A 287 -2.95 -24.26 -2.53
N TRP A 288 -3.20 -23.68 -1.36
CA TRP A 288 -2.41 -23.90 -0.15
C TRP A 288 -3.18 -24.77 0.84
N PRO A 289 -3.04 -26.11 0.80
CA PRO A 289 -3.80 -27.00 1.67
C PRO A 289 -3.44 -26.71 3.14
N HIS A 290 -4.49 -26.68 3.97
CA HIS A 290 -4.40 -26.45 5.42
C HIS A 290 -4.07 -25.02 5.87
N VAL A 291 -3.92 -24.07 4.96
CA VAL A 291 -3.62 -22.67 5.28
C VAL A 291 -4.89 -21.83 5.11
N LYS A 292 -5.23 -21.01 6.10
CA LYS A 292 -6.47 -20.22 6.10
C LYS A 292 -6.27 -18.77 5.72
N MET A 293 -5.18 -18.15 6.14
CA MET A 293 -4.91 -16.72 5.93
C MET A 293 -6.06 -15.80 6.42
N GLU A 294 -6.70 -16.19 7.53
CA GLU A 294 -7.91 -15.50 8.02
C GLU A 294 -7.67 -14.69 9.30
N ASP A 295 -6.52 -14.87 9.97
CA ASP A 295 -6.20 -14.24 11.23
C ASP A 295 -4.82 -13.57 11.18
N SER A 296 -4.72 -12.32 11.66
CA SER A 296 -3.46 -11.60 11.74
C SER A 296 -2.47 -12.22 12.76
N GLU A 297 -2.96 -12.97 13.74
CA GLU A 297 -2.09 -13.65 14.72
C GLU A 297 -1.36 -14.86 14.10
N THR A 298 -1.97 -15.52 13.12
CA THR A 298 -1.41 -16.73 12.49
C THR A 298 -0.86 -16.51 11.08
N VAL A 299 -1.16 -15.39 10.44
CA VAL A 299 -0.83 -15.16 9.03
C VAL A 299 0.65 -15.33 8.68
N LEU A 300 1.57 -15.02 9.60
CA LEU A 300 2.99 -15.22 9.36
C LEU A 300 3.35 -16.71 9.31
N ASP A 301 2.83 -17.50 10.25
CA ASP A 301 3.01 -18.95 10.27
C ASP A 301 2.30 -19.61 9.08
N ASP A 302 1.14 -19.09 8.70
CA ASP A 302 0.42 -19.54 7.51
C ASP A 302 1.25 -19.32 6.23
N ILE A 303 1.91 -18.17 6.09
CA ILE A 303 2.82 -17.91 4.96
C ILE A 303 4.02 -18.87 5.00
N ILE A 304 4.60 -19.14 6.16
CA ILE A 304 5.68 -20.13 6.28
C ILE A 304 5.22 -21.51 5.80
N GLN A 305 4.01 -21.95 6.16
CA GLN A 305 3.45 -23.24 5.69
C GLN A 305 3.29 -23.25 4.16
N VAL A 306 2.90 -22.13 3.53
CA VAL A 306 2.89 -22.02 2.06
C VAL A 306 4.28 -22.21 1.49
N LEU A 307 5.29 -21.58 2.07
CA LEU A 307 6.67 -21.69 1.58
C LEU A 307 7.23 -23.11 1.78
N GLU A 308 6.98 -23.74 2.92
CA GLU A 308 7.35 -25.14 3.17
C GLU A 308 6.63 -26.09 2.17
N HIS A 309 5.35 -25.85 1.88
CA HIS A 309 4.64 -26.61 0.87
C HIS A 309 5.28 -26.47 -0.52
N LEU A 310 5.68 -25.27 -0.90
CA LEU A 310 6.39 -25.04 -2.17
C LEU A 310 7.76 -25.74 -2.18
N ASP A 311 8.51 -25.70 -1.09
CA ASP A 311 9.82 -26.34 -0.97
C ASP A 311 9.77 -27.86 -1.21
N THR A 312 8.64 -28.51 -0.88
CA THR A 312 8.45 -29.95 -1.15
C THR A 312 8.21 -30.31 -2.61
N LYS A 313 7.95 -29.34 -3.48
CA LYS A 313 7.57 -29.57 -4.89
C LYS A 313 8.74 -29.50 -5.85
N LEU A 314 8.68 -30.30 -6.89
CA LEU A 314 9.61 -30.21 -8.00
C LEU A 314 9.34 -28.95 -8.86
N ALA A 315 10.34 -28.50 -9.60
CA ALA A 315 10.21 -27.33 -10.48
C ALA A 315 9.09 -27.48 -11.51
N GLU A 316 8.94 -28.69 -12.08
CA GLU A 316 7.90 -29.02 -13.04
C GLU A 316 6.50 -28.96 -12.42
N GLU A 317 6.35 -29.38 -11.16
CA GLU A 317 5.07 -29.29 -10.42
C GLU A 317 4.69 -27.83 -10.16
N LYS A 318 5.65 -26.98 -9.79
CA LYS A 318 5.44 -25.56 -9.60
C LYS A 318 5.06 -24.86 -10.92
N MET A 319 5.72 -25.19 -12.00
CA MET A 319 5.36 -24.68 -13.33
C MET A 319 3.97 -25.14 -13.77
N ALA A 320 3.59 -26.38 -13.49
CA ALA A 320 2.24 -26.87 -13.75
C ALA A 320 1.19 -26.10 -12.92
N MET A 321 1.45 -25.86 -11.63
CA MET A 321 0.61 -25.02 -10.77
C MET A 321 0.47 -23.60 -11.32
N TYR A 322 1.57 -22.98 -11.75
CA TYR A 322 1.52 -21.64 -12.34
C TYR A 322 0.64 -21.60 -13.60
N ASN A 323 0.78 -22.60 -14.47
CA ASN A 323 -0.04 -22.68 -15.68
C ASN A 323 -1.52 -22.89 -15.37
N ASP A 324 -1.86 -23.62 -14.30
CA ASP A 324 -3.23 -23.77 -13.82
C ASP A 324 -3.80 -22.46 -13.25
N MET A 325 -2.97 -21.66 -12.57
CA MET A 325 -3.34 -20.32 -12.06
C MET A 325 -3.43 -19.27 -13.16
N LEU A 326 -2.79 -19.46 -14.31
CA LEU A 326 -2.63 -18.42 -15.34
C LEU A 326 -3.94 -17.80 -15.85
N PRO A 327 -5.05 -18.53 -16.03
CA PRO A 327 -6.34 -17.93 -16.37
C PRO A 327 -6.84 -16.94 -15.31
N ALA A 328 -6.65 -17.27 -14.02
CA ALA A 328 -7.02 -16.39 -12.91
C ALA A 328 -6.11 -15.15 -12.84
N LEU A 329 -4.81 -15.32 -13.10
CA LEU A 329 -3.84 -14.21 -13.16
C LEU A 329 -4.19 -13.23 -14.28
N LYS A 330 -4.51 -13.72 -15.48
CA LYS A 330 -4.95 -12.88 -16.61
C LYS A 330 -6.29 -12.19 -16.33
N HIS A 331 -7.23 -12.90 -15.68
CA HIS A 331 -8.47 -12.29 -15.20
C HIS A 331 -8.17 -11.12 -14.26
N ASN A 332 -7.30 -11.32 -13.26
CA ASN A 332 -6.93 -10.29 -12.30
C ASN A 332 -6.30 -9.06 -12.96
N LYS A 333 -5.43 -9.26 -13.95
CA LYS A 333 -4.84 -8.15 -14.71
C LYS A 333 -5.90 -7.31 -15.44
N ASN A 334 -6.84 -7.96 -16.12
CA ASN A 334 -7.93 -7.25 -16.79
C ASN A 334 -8.85 -6.54 -15.79
N ARG A 335 -9.20 -7.23 -14.69
CA ARG A 335 -10.01 -6.69 -13.61
C ARG A 335 -9.38 -5.48 -12.94
N PHE A 336 -8.05 -5.45 -12.79
CA PHE A 336 -7.35 -4.29 -12.25
C PHE A 336 -7.60 -3.03 -13.09
N TYR A 337 -7.49 -3.11 -14.41
CA TYR A 337 -7.72 -1.96 -15.27
C TYR A 337 -9.20 -1.52 -15.29
N GLU A 338 -10.14 -2.45 -15.18
CA GLU A 338 -11.55 -2.12 -14.99
C GLU A 338 -11.79 -1.44 -13.64
N PHE A 339 -11.25 -2.03 -12.59
CA PHE A 339 -11.35 -1.51 -11.22
C PHE A 339 -10.76 -0.10 -11.12
N SER A 340 -9.60 0.15 -11.71
CA SER A 340 -8.99 1.49 -11.73
C SER A 340 -9.92 2.52 -12.37
N ARG A 341 -10.54 2.19 -13.51
CA ARG A 341 -11.53 3.09 -14.16
C ARG A 341 -12.76 3.34 -13.29
N GLU A 342 -13.26 2.31 -12.61
CA GLU A 342 -14.36 2.46 -11.63
C GLU A 342 -13.96 3.39 -10.48
N GLN A 343 -12.75 3.23 -9.93
CA GLN A 343 -12.26 4.08 -8.84
C GLN A 343 -12.11 5.54 -9.32
N LYS A 344 -11.58 5.75 -10.51
CA LYS A 344 -11.47 7.07 -11.11
C LYS A 344 -12.85 7.71 -11.30
N TYR A 345 -13.82 6.97 -11.81
CA TYR A 345 -15.19 7.45 -11.95
C TYR A 345 -15.79 7.84 -10.59
N LYS A 346 -15.65 7.01 -9.56
CA LYS A 346 -16.09 7.33 -8.21
C LYS A 346 -15.45 8.62 -7.68
N MET A 347 -14.16 8.80 -7.88
CA MET A 347 -13.43 10.00 -7.46
C MET A 347 -13.93 11.24 -8.21
N GLU A 348 -14.18 11.13 -9.52
CA GLU A 348 -14.65 12.24 -10.35
C GLU A 348 -16.11 12.64 -10.08
N HIS A 349 -16.88 11.78 -9.40
CA HIS A 349 -18.32 11.96 -9.13
C HIS A 349 -18.65 11.77 -7.65
N ILE A 350 -17.79 12.25 -6.76
CA ILE A 350 -17.89 12.01 -5.30
C ILE A 350 -19.27 12.48 -4.74
N PHE A 351 -19.84 13.53 -5.27
CA PHE A 351 -21.09 14.12 -4.78
C PHE A 351 -22.27 14.00 -5.74
N CYS A 352 -22.18 13.14 -6.76
CA CYS A 352 -23.25 12.90 -7.73
C CYS A 352 -24.24 11.82 -7.30
#